data_0909d29c6efabe2ed663bae6cbdddb8b
#
_entry.id   0909d29c6efabe2ed663bae6cbdddb8b
#
_cell.length_a   1.000
_cell.length_b   1.000
_cell.length_c   1.000
_cell.angle_alpha   90.00
_cell.angle_beta   90.00
_cell.angle_gamma   90.00
#
_symmetry.space_group_name_H-M   'P 1'
#
loop_
_entity.id
_entity.type
_entity.pdbx_description
1 polymer ?
#
loop_
_entity_poly.entity_id
_entity_poly.type
_entity_poly.pdbx_seq_one_letter_code
_entity_poly.pdbx_strand_id
1 'polypeptide(L)'
;THESLMSRLREHKLDMILSDCAGESLKYPEILSKKLGECGVSFFSAEAYSADFPACLEQGPLLIPGRRTSLGQQLYRWFDEQNLKVSILGEFDDAAMMKAFGYLKRGIFVTPSIYRQEVISHGMHLLGETLDVKEEYHVMFAERMIQHPAVKRLLETDFSDLFAGLDTQVKQY
;
A
#
# COMPACT_ATOMS: atom_id res chain seq x y z
N THR A 1 -0.36 0.89 -17.36
CA THR A 1 -0.94 2.04 -16.64
C THR A 1 -2.40 1.77 -16.30
N HIS A 2 -2.93 2.42 -15.26
CA HIS A 2 -4.33 2.29 -14.83
C HIS A 2 -5.32 2.56 -15.98
N GLU A 3 -5.09 3.64 -16.72
CA GLU A 3 -5.90 4.01 -17.89
C GLU A 3 -5.95 2.90 -18.96
N SER A 4 -4.82 2.25 -19.24
CA SER A 4 -4.77 1.11 -20.17
C SER A 4 -5.57 -0.09 -19.68
N LEU A 5 -5.56 -0.37 -18.36
CA LEU A 5 -6.38 -1.44 -17.78
C LEU A 5 -7.87 -1.11 -17.87
N MET A 6 -8.25 0.14 -17.59
CA MET A 6 -9.64 0.61 -17.70
C MET A 6 -10.14 0.51 -19.15
N SER A 7 -9.35 0.91 -20.17
CA SER A 7 -9.70 0.72 -21.57
C SER A 7 -9.96 -0.75 -21.90
N ARG A 8 -9.07 -1.62 -21.46
CA ARG A 8 -9.20 -3.07 -21.71
C ARG A 8 -10.40 -3.69 -21.00
N LEU A 9 -10.75 -3.22 -19.79
CA LEU A 9 -11.96 -3.65 -19.07
C LEU A 9 -13.22 -3.26 -19.85
N ARG A 10 -13.28 -2.03 -20.37
CA ARG A 10 -14.39 -1.52 -21.20
C ARG A 10 -14.49 -2.26 -22.53
N GLU A 11 -13.37 -2.62 -23.13
CA GLU A 11 -13.30 -3.40 -24.37
C GLU A 11 -13.58 -4.90 -24.15
N HIS A 12 -13.91 -5.30 -22.92
CA HIS A 12 -14.19 -6.69 -22.55
C HIS A 12 -12.99 -7.65 -22.72
N LYS A 13 -11.78 -7.10 -22.69
CA LYS A 13 -10.52 -7.87 -22.72
C LYS A 13 -10.05 -8.28 -21.33
N LEU A 14 -10.67 -7.74 -20.29
CA LEU A 14 -10.49 -8.09 -18.89
C LEU A 14 -11.86 -8.28 -18.24
N ASP A 15 -11.94 -9.21 -17.31
CA ASP A 15 -13.15 -9.48 -16.53
C ASP A 15 -13.22 -8.59 -15.28
N MET A 16 -12.07 -8.33 -14.66
CA MET A 16 -11.92 -7.48 -13.48
C MET A 16 -10.52 -6.88 -13.39
N ILE A 17 -10.38 -5.84 -12.60
CA ILE A 17 -9.11 -5.20 -12.23
C ILE A 17 -9.05 -5.14 -10.71
N LEU A 18 -7.89 -5.53 -10.13
CA LEU A 18 -7.52 -5.22 -8.75
C LEU A 18 -6.61 -3.99 -8.79
N SER A 19 -6.89 -3.00 -7.94
CA SER A 19 -6.17 -1.73 -7.92
C SER A 19 -6.02 -1.21 -6.49
N ASP A 20 -4.99 -0.42 -6.29
CA ASP A 20 -4.68 0.34 -5.07
C ASP A 20 -5.47 1.66 -4.95
N CYS A 21 -6.36 1.93 -5.90
CA CYS A 21 -7.21 3.11 -5.88
C CYS A 21 -8.58 2.80 -6.47
N ALA A 22 -9.60 3.56 -6.06
CA ALA A 22 -10.95 3.49 -6.64
C ALA A 22 -10.96 3.88 -8.14
N GLY A 23 -9.90 4.51 -8.58
CA GLY A 23 -9.67 4.87 -9.94
C GLY A 23 -10.69 5.84 -10.51
N GLU A 24 -10.70 5.92 -11.82
CA GLU A 24 -11.62 6.75 -12.59
C GLU A 24 -12.99 6.07 -12.82
N SER A 25 -13.38 5.10 -11.98
CA SER A 25 -14.69 4.43 -12.11
C SER A 25 -15.85 5.44 -12.16
N LEU A 26 -15.70 6.59 -11.48
CA LEU A 26 -16.68 7.69 -11.56
C LEU A 26 -16.83 8.29 -12.97
N LYS A 27 -15.81 8.15 -13.83
CA LYS A 27 -15.89 8.61 -15.24
C LYS A 27 -16.59 7.61 -16.16
N TYR A 28 -16.76 6.38 -15.70
CA TYR A 28 -17.30 5.27 -16.50
C TYR A 28 -18.44 4.60 -15.74
N PRO A 29 -19.69 5.04 -15.93
CA PRO A 29 -20.85 4.55 -15.18
C PRO A 29 -21.10 3.06 -15.36
N GLU A 30 -20.60 2.46 -16.45
CA GLU A 30 -20.66 1.02 -16.71
C GLU A 30 -19.66 0.18 -15.89
N ILE A 31 -18.72 0.83 -15.18
CA ILE A 31 -17.71 0.16 -14.34
C ILE A 31 -18.08 0.35 -12.88
N LEU A 32 -18.29 -0.76 -12.22
CA LEU A 32 -18.54 -0.80 -10.78
C LEU A 32 -17.21 -0.99 -10.05
N SER A 33 -17.08 -0.34 -8.89
CA SER A 33 -15.95 -0.49 -7.99
C SER A 33 -16.43 -0.88 -6.60
N LYS A 34 -15.78 -1.88 -6.00
CA LYS A 34 -15.97 -2.26 -4.60
C LYS A 34 -14.63 -2.18 -3.88
N LYS A 35 -14.59 -1.46 -2.75
CA LYS A 35 -13.47 -1.51 -1.83
C LYS A 35 -13.44 -2.87 -1.12
N LEU A 36 -12.29 -3.54 -1.18
CA LEU A 36 -12.06 -4.83 -0.52
C LEU A 36 -11.53 -4.63 0.90
N GLY A 37 -10.73 -3.59 1.12
CA GLY A 37 -10.19 -3.21 2.40
C GLY A 37 -9.17 -2.08 2.29
N GLU A 38 -8.59 -1.71 3.42
CA GLU A 38 -7.51 -0.75 3.53
C GLU A 38 -6.54 -1.16 4.64
N CYS A 39 -5.31 -0.71 4.57
CA CYS A 39 -4.34 -0.83 5.65
C CYS A 39 -3.46 0.42 5.73
N GLY A 40 -2.84 0.62 6.88
CA GLY A 40 -1.78 1.59 7.06
C GLY A 40 -0.47 1.15 6.42
N VAL A 41 0.61 1.83 6.76
CA VAL A 41 1.95 1.49 6.31
C VAL A 41 2.88 1.23 7.49
N SER A 42 3.83 0.34 7.26
CA SER A 42 4.86 -0.04 8.21
C SER A 42 6.23 0.30 7.64
N PHE A 43 7.11 0.82 8.49
CA PHE A 43 8.48 1.17 8.15
C PHE A 43 9.45 0.15 8.72
N PHE A 44 10.39 -0.27 7.90
CA PHE A 44 11.33 -1.34 8.21
C PHE A 44 12.76 -0.95 7.91
N SER A 45 13.69 -1.54 8.65
CA SER A 45 15.13 -1.45 8.39
C SER A 45 15.81 -2.77 8.76
N ALA A 46 16.99 -3.00 8.18
CA ALA A 46 17.89 -4.06 8.63
C ALA A 46 18.58 -3.74 9.97
N GLU A 47 18.55 -2.49 10.38
CA GLU A 47 19.18 -2.00 11.60
C GLU A 47 18.13 -1.36 12.53
N ALA A 48 18.34 -1.49 13.83
CA ALA A 48 17.53 -0.76 14.81
C ALA A 48 18.10 0.67 14.97
N TYR A 49 17.21 1.62 15.20
CA TYR A 49 17.56 3.01 15.48
C TYR A 49 17.27 3.35 16.93
N SER A 50 17.95 4.40 17.44
CA SER A 50 17.88 4.77 18.86
C SER A 50 16.68 5.65 19.22
N ALA A 51 16.15 6.39 18.25
CA ALA A 51 14.98 7.24 18.47
C ALA A 51 13.68 6.43 18.29
N ASP A 52 12.64 6.86 18.99
CA ASP A 52 11.31 6.30 18.83
C ASP A 52 10.70 6.71 17.49
N PHE A 53 9.74 5.92 17.02
CA PHE A 53 8.95 6.25 15.83
C PHE A 53 8.03 7.46 16.12
N PRO A 54 7.89 8.44 15.20
CA PRO A 54 8.47 8.46 13.87
C PRO A 54 9.85 9.13 13.75
N ALA A 55 10.42 9.68 14.82
CA ALA A 55 11.70 10.41 14.78
C ALA A 55 12.87 9.56 14.30
N CYS A 56 12.84 8.24 14.50
CA CYS A 56 13.85 7.32 13.98
C CYS A 56 14.01 7.36 12.46
N LEU A 57 13.00 7.82 11.73
CA LEU A 57 13.04 7.95 10.27
C LEU A 57 14.03 9.04 9.79
N GLU A 58 14.44 9.96 10.66
CA GLU A 58 15.45 10.96 10.35
C GLU A 58 16.89 10.41 10.46
N GLN A 59 17.06 9.24 11.10
CA GLN A 59 18.38 8.67 11.41
C GLN A 59 18.97 7.83 10.27
N GLY A 60 18.17 7.53 9.24
CA GLY A 60 18.62 6.72 8.10
C GLY A 60 18.05 7.18 6.77
N PRO A 61 18.66 6.74 5.66
CA PRO A 61 18.15 7.04 4.34
C PRO A 61 16.86 6.24 4.05
N LEU A 62 15.88 6.89 3.42
CA LEU A 62 14.60 6.30 3.08
C LEU A 62 14.52 5.85 1.63
N LEU A 63 13.89 4.70 1.44
CA LEU A 63 13.46 4.15 0.16
C LEU A 63 11.93 4.23 0.16
N ILE A 64 11.35 5.01 -0.73
CA ILE A 64 9.92 5.29 -0.72
C ILE A 64 9.27 5.12 -2.10
N PRO A 65 7.96 4.92 -2.16
CA PRO A 65 7.21 4.99 -3.42
C PRO A 65 7.36 6.36 -4.08
N GLY A 66 7.41 6.37 -5.41
CA GLY A 66 7.58 7.59 -6.18
C GLY A 66 6.45 8.61 -5.97
N ARG A 67 6.75 9.90 -6.09
CA ARG A 67 5.80 11.03 -5.91
C ARG A 67 4.57 10.96 -6.80
N ARG A 68 4.60 10.21 -7.90
CA ARG A 68 3.45 10.05 -8.80
C ARG A 68 2.46 8.99 -8.34
N THR A 69 2.83 8.15 -7.36
CA THR A 69 1.93 7.17 -6.76
C THR A 69 1.07 7.80 -5.67
N SER A 70 -0.12 7.25 -5.43
CA SER A 70 -0.99 7.67 -4.33
C SER A 70 -0.27 7.60 -2.99
N LEU A 71 0.40 6.47 -2.74
CA LEU A 71 1.13 6.23 -1.50
C LEU A 71 2.29 7.20 -1.31
N GLY A 72 3.07 7.46 -2.38
CA GLY A 72 4.17 8.44 -2.33
C GLY A 72 3.69 9.83 -1.97
N GLN A 73 2.59 10.30 -2.59
CA GLN A 73 2.01 11.63 -2.28
C GLN A 73 1.56 11.73 -0.82
N GLN A 74 0.92 10.68 -0.29
CA GLN A 74 0.49 10.64 1.11
C GLN A 74 1.70 10.68 2.06
N LEU A 75 2.77 9.91 1.76
CA LEU A 75 3.98 9.88 2.58
C LEU A 75 4.67 11.24 2.65
N TYR A 76 4.83 11.93 1.53
CA TYR A 76 5.43 13.26 1.53
C TYR A 76 4.63 14.24 2.38
N ARG A 77 3.30 14.24 2.25
CA ARG A 77 2.42 15.07 3.07
C ARG A 77 2.57 14.72 4.55
N TRP A 78 2.57 13.43 4.88
CA TRP A 78 2.70 12.96 6.25
C TRP A 78 4.05 13.36 6.87
N PHE A 79 5.16 13.26 6.12
CA PHE A 79 6.44 13.76 6.61
C PHE A 79 6.41 15.26 6.93
N ASP A 80 5.78 16.04 6.08
CA ASP A 80 5.63 17.49 6.31
C ASP A 80 4.74 17.76 7.53
N GLU A 81 3.63 17.06 7.69
CA GLU A 81 2.72 17.20 8.84
C GLU A 81 3.37 16.79 10.16
N GLN A 82 4.24 15.78 10.13
CA GLN A 82 5.01 15.36 11.30
C GLN A 82 6.29 16.18 11.53
N ASN A 83 6.57 17.18 10.68
CA ASN A 83 7.81 17.97 10.67
C ASN A 83 9.10 17.14 10.61
N LEU A 84 9.08 16.00 9.92
CA LEU A 84 10.21 15.10 9.78
C LEU A 84 11.17 15.58 8.68
N LYS A 85 12.45 15.67 9.00
CA LYS A 85 13.52 16.01 8.04
C LYS A 85 14.18 14.75 7.51
N VAL A 86 13.43 14.00 6.72
CA VAL A 86 13.88 12.71 6.17
C VAL A 86 14.86 12.88 5.01
N SER A 87 15.83 11.96 4.91
CA SER A 87 16.76 11.87 3.79
C SER A 87 16.28 10.77 2.83
N ILE A 88 15.78 11.13 1.64
CA ILE A 88 15.30 10.17 0.65
C ILE A 88 16.47 9.73 -0.21
N LEU A 89 16.82 8.43 -0.14
CA LEU A 89 17.86 7.81 -0.95
C LEU A 89 17.34 7.43 -2.34
N GLY A 90 16.08 7.02 -2.43
CA GLY A 90 15.49 6.62 -3.69
C GLY A 90 13.97 6.60 -3.68
N GLU A 91 13.40 6.91 -4.84
CA GLU A 91 11.97 6.78 -5.15
C GLU A 91 11.77 5.61 -6.12
N PHE A 92 10.75 4.79 -5.87
CA PHE A 92 10.49 3.56 -6.63
C PHE A 92 9.07 3.56 -7.17
N ASP A 93 8.94 3.26 -8.46
CA ASP A 93 7.63 2.98 -9.08
C ASP A 93 7.22 1.49 -8.93
N ASP A 94 8.14 0.65 -8.42
CA ASP A 94 7.94 -0.78 -8.18
C ASP A 94 8.24 -1.14 -6.72
N ALA A 95 7.21 -1.56 -6.00
CA ALA A 95 7.30 -1.92 -4.59
C ALA A 95 8.19 -3.16 -4.34
N ALA A 96 8.24 -4.12 -5.28
CA ALA A 96 9.09 -5.30 -5.13
C ALA A 96 10.58 -4.92 -5.24
N MET A 97 10.91 -4.00 -6.15
CA MET A 97 12.25 -3.45 -6.27
C MET A 97 12.64 -2.67 -5.01
N MET A 98 11.76 -1.83 -4.50
CA MET A 98 11.99 -1.09 -3.25
C MET A 98 12.28 -2.04 -2.08
N LYS A 99 11.46 -3.09 -1.88
CA LYS A 99 11.69 -4.13 -0.86
C LYS A 99 13.05 -4.82 -1.05
N ALA A 100 13.42 -5.15 -2.29
CA ALA A 100 14.70 -5.80 -2.57
C ALA A 100 15.90 -4.94 -2.15
N PHE A 101 15.84 -3.61 -2.39
CA PHE A 101 16.87 -2.68 -1.89
C PHE A 101 16.88 -2.60 -0.36
N GLY A 102 15.70 -2.62 0.27
CA GLY A 102 15.57 -2.68 1.73
C GLY A 102 16.23 -3.93 2.31
N TYR A 103 15.96 -5.10 1.74
CA TYR A 103 16.58 -6.37 2.15
C TYR A 103 18.10 -6.39 1.95
N LEU A 104 18.60 -5.64 0.97
CA LEU A 104 20.04 -5.42 0.77
C LEU A 104 20.63 -4.37 1.74
N LYS A 105 19.90 -3.98 2.80
CA LYS A 105 20.32 -3.05 3.85
C LYS A 105 20.69 -1.65 3.30
N ARG A 106 19.96 -1.17 2.29
CA ARG A 106 20.25 0.11 1.64
C ARG A 106 19.53 1.29 2.29
N GLY A 107 18.66 1.05 3.26
CA GLY A 107 17.95 2.10 3.98
C GLY A 107 16.66 1.61 4.63
N ILE A 108 15.96 2.57 5.21
CA ILE A 108 14.61 2.37 5.75
C ILE A 108 13.65 2.30 4.55
N PHE A 109 12.77 1.31 4.53
CA PHE A 109 11.76 1.20 3.48
C PHE A 109 10.37 1.06 4.07
N VAL A 110 9.36 1.40 3.28
CA VAL A 110 7.96 1.39 3.69
C VAL A 110 7.18 0.37 2.86
N THR A 111 6.27 -0.34 3.50
CA THR A 111 5.32 -1.23 2.82
C THR A 111 3.93 -1.10 3.42
N PRO A 112 2.87 -1.46 2.67
CA PRO A 112 1.56 -1.67 3.29
C PRO A 112 1.65 -2.66 4.45
N SER A 113 0.96 -2.37 5.55
CA SER A 113 1.10 -3.13 6.80
C SER A 113 0.63 -4.58 6.68
N ILE A 114 -0.14 -4.94 5.65
CA ILE A 114 -0.51 -6.35 5.37
C ILE A 114 0.72 -7.24 5.12
N TYR A 115 1.85 -6.67 4.71
CA TYR A 115 3.11 -7.39 4.48
C TYR A 115 4.01 -7.47 5.71
N ARG A 116 3.58 -6.93 6.86
CA ARG A 116 4.40 -6.83 8.08
C ARG A 116 5.05 -8.17 8.47
N GLN A 117 4.26 -9.23 8.56
CA GLN A 117 4.78 -10.52 9.00
C GLN A 117 5.79 -11.12 8.01
N GLU A 118 5.54 -10.96 6.72
CA GLU A 118 6.48 -11.37 5.66
C GLU A 118 7.81 -10.65 5.83
N VAL A 119 7.79 -9.32 5.96
CA VAL A 119 9.00 -8.50 6.06
C VAL A 119 9.81 -8.82 7.32
N ILE A 120 9.14 -9.02 8.47
CA ILE A 120 9.78 -9.45 9.72
C ILE A 120 10.41 -10.84 9.55
N SER A 121 9.76 -11.77 8.87
CA SER A 121 10.30 -13.11 8.63
C SER A 121 11.58 -13.11 7.79
N HIS A 122 11.81 -12.05 7.01
CA HIS A 122 13.07 -11.81 6.28
C HIS A 122 14.15 -11.11 7.14
N GLY A 123 13.96 -11.03 8.46
CA GLY A 123 14.95 -10.47 9.40
C GLY A 123 15.01 -8.96 9.44
N MET A 124 13.96 -8.26 9.00
CA MET A 124 13.88 -6.81 9.10
C MET A 124 13.26 -6.39 10.43
N HIS A 125 13.77 -5.31 10.98
CA HIS A 125 13.21 -4.66 12.17
C HIS A 125 12.06 -3.76 11.78
N LEU A 126 10.91 -3.92 12.46
CA LEU A 126 9.81 -2.96 12.38
C LEU A 126 10.22 -1.72 13.19
N LEU A 127 10.26 -0.57 12.55
CA LEU A 127 10.55 0.72 13.20
C LEU A 127 9.29 1.36 13.76
N GLY A 128 8.17 1.19 13.06
CA GLY A 128 6.86 1.68 13.46
C GLY A 128 5.84 1.64 12.32
N GLU A 129 4.63 2.03 12.65
CA GLU A 129 3.48 1.99 11.73
C GLU A 129 2.66 3.27 11.85
N THR A 130 1.96 3.64 10.77
CA THR A 130 0.99 4.72 10.81
C THR A 130 -0.27 4.36 10.03
N LEU A 131 -1.42 4.82 10.53
CA LEU A 131 -2.71 4.75 9.86
C LEU A 131 -3.07 6.06 9.15
N ASP A 132 -2.24 7.10 9.28
CA ASP A 132 -2.45 8.39 8.60
C ASP A 132 -2.12 8.31 7.10
N VAL A 133 -1.31 7.33 6.72
CA VAL A 133 -0.99 6.97 5.34
C VAL A 133 -1.62 5.62 5.06
N LYS A 134 -2.50 5.56 4.07
CA LYS A 134 -3.30 4.36 3.80
C LYS A 134 -3.14 3.87 2.37
N GLU A 135 -3.13 2.56 2.23
CA GLU A 135 -3.32 1.89 0.96
C GLU A 135 -4.68 1.20 0.93
N GLU A 136 -5.44 1.49 -0.10
CA GLU A 136 -6.76 0.92 -0.32
C GLU A 136 -6.68 -0.17 -1.40
N TYR A 137 -7.53 -1.16 -1.29
CA TYR A 137 -7.63 -2.25 -2.25
C TYR A 137 -9.04 -2.28 -2.82
N HIS A 138 -9.13 -2.16 -4.13
CA HIS A 138 -10.39 -2.10 -4.86
C HIS A 138 -10.45 -3.19 -5.92
N VAL A 139 -11.66 -3.72 -6.16
CA VAL A 139 -11.97 -4.48 -7.36
C VAL A 139 -12.88 -3.65 -8.25
N MET A 140 -12.55 -3.59 -9.54
CA MET A 140 -13.36 -2.94 -10.56
C MET A 140 -13.76 -3.97 -11.61
N PHE A 141 -15.02 -3.93 -12.07
CA PHE A 141 -15.58 -4.83 -13.05
C PHE A 141 -16.72 -4.16 -13.81
N ALA A 142 -16.99 -4.62 -15.03
CA ALA A 142 -18.13 -4.12 -15.77
C ALA A 142 -19.45 -4.61 -15.13
N GLU A 143 -20.48 -3.76 -15.07
CA GLU A 143 -21.79 -4.07 -14.45
C GLU A 143 -22.36 -5.42 -14.92
N ARG A 144 -22.23 -5.73 -16.21
CA ARG A 144 -22.66 -7.00 -16.80
C ARG A 144 -21.98 -8.23 -16.18
N MET A 145 -20.81 -8.07 -15.55
CA MET A 145 -20.03 -9.14 -14.93
C MET A 145 -20.48 -9.45 -13.49
N ILE A 146 -21.47 -8.75 -12.95
CA ILE A 146 -21.92 -8.93 -11.55
C ILE A 146 -22.38 -10.36 -11.26
N GLN A 147 -22.92 -11.07 -12.29
CA GLN A 147 -23.35 -12.47 -12.19
C GLN A 147 -22.24 -13.48 -12.49
N HIS A 148 -21.06 -13.02 -12.93
CA HIS A 148 -19.94 -13.92 -13.19
C HIS A 148 -19.48 -14.58 -11.89
N PRO A 149 -19.30 -15.93 -11.84
CA PRO A 149 -19.02 -16.64 -10.58
C PRO A 149 -17.81 -16.11 -9.81
N ALA A 150 -16.73 -15.75 -10.50
CA ALA A 150 -15.54 -15.20 -9.87
C ALA A 150 -15.80 -13.82 -9.25
N VAL A 151 -16.51 -12.94 -9.96
CA VAL A 151 -16.88 -11.60 -9.46
C VAL A 151 -17.82 -11.74 -8.27
N LYS A 152 -18.86 -12.58 -8.39
CA LYS A 152 -19.81 -12.84 -7.31
C LYS A 152 -19.08 -13.36 -6.05
N ARG A 153 -18.21 -14.36 -6.20
CA ARG A 153 -17.42 -14.91 -5.09
C ARG A 153 -16.60 -13.83 -4.41
N LEU A 154 -15.96 -12.96 -5.18
CA LEU A 154 -15.13 -11.88 -4.64
C LEU A 154 -15.98 -10.80 -3.96
N LEU A 155 -17.18 -10.51 -4.46
CA LEU A 155 -18.11 -9.57 -3.84
C LEU A 155 -18.71 -10.11 -2.54
N GLU A 156 -18.91 -11.42 -2.42
CA GLU A 156 -19.47 -12.10 -1.24
C GLU A 156 -18.39 -12.41 -0.18
N THR A 157 -17.11 -12.41 -0.55
CA THR A 157 -16.01 -12.70 0.39
C THR A 157 -15.82 -11.51 1.32
N ASP A 158 -15.74 -11.81 2.61
CA ASP A 158 -15.27 -10.88 3.63
C ASP A 158 -13.74 -10.96 3.70
N PHE A 159 -13.09 -9.82 3.47
CA PHE A 159 -11.64 -9.68 3.54
C PHE A 159 -11.17 -9.02 4.83
N SER A 160 -12.08 -8.79 5.80
CA SER A 160 -11.75 -8.11 7.07
C SER A 160 -10.59 -8.80 7.79
N ASP A 161 -10.55 -10.12 7.81
CA ASP A 161 -9.46 -10.88 8.45
C ASP A 161 -8.09 -10.61 7.81
N LEU A 162 -8.04 -10.36 6.50
CA LEU A 162 -6.80 -10.01 5.80
C LEU A 162 -6.24 -8.66 6.28
N PHE A 163 -7.12 -7.74 6.63
CA PHE A 163 -6.78 -6.38 7.05
C PHE A 163 -6.79 -6.20 8.57
N ALA A 164 -7.57 -7.01 9.33
CA ALA A 164 -7.76 -6.90 10.77
C ALA A 164 -6.54 -7.31 11.61
N GLY A 165 -5.59 -8.07 11.05
CA GLY A 165 -4.33 -8.42 11.74
C GLY A 165 -3.47 -7.22 12.10
N LEU A 166 -3.90 -6.02 11.75
CA LEU A 166 -3.16 -4.76 11.86
C LEU A 166 -3.63 -3.89 13.04
N ASP A 167 -4.89 -4.05 13.48
CA ASP A 167 -5.48 -3.20 14.53
C ASP A 167 -5.26 -3.71 15.94
N THR A 168 -4.81 -4.96 16.13
CA THR A 168 -4.88 -5.62 17.46
C THR A 168 -3.60 -5.53 18.28
N GLN A 169 -2.51 -4.94 17.82
CA GLN A 169 -1.27 -4.84 18.57
C GLN A 169 -0.66 -3.43 18.69
N VAL A 170 -1.39 -2.37 18.34
CA VAL A 170 -1.01 -1.02 18.76
C VAL A 170 -1.58 -0.78 20.16
N LYS A 171 -1.10 -1.54 21.14
CA LYS A 171 -1.20 -1.20 22.56
C LYS A 171 0.18 -0.97 23.10
N GLN A 172 0.43 0.34 23.29
CA GLN A 172 1.26 0.93 24.35
C GLN A 172 2.58 0.20 24.71
N TYR A 173 3.65 0.84 24.32
CA TYR A 173 4.76 1.02 25.25
C TYR A 173 5.04 2.51 25.40
#